data_9cef5bf11dd48c2917af7470fc87450b
#
_entry.id   9cef5bf11dd48c2917af7470fc87450b
#
_cell.length_a   1.000
_cell.length_b   1.000
_cell.length_c   1.000
_cell.angle_alpha   90.00
_cell.angle_beta   90.00
_cell.angle_gamma   90.00
#
_symmetry.space_group_name_H-M   'P 1'
#
loop_
_entity.id
_entity.type
_entity.pdbx_description
1 polymer ?
#
loop_
_entity_poly.entity_id
_entity_poly.type
_entity_poly.pdbx_seq_one_letter_code
_entity_poly.pdbx_strand_id
1 'polypeptide(L)'
;MDVHKDFLVACIASTNQQGVTSYKSRRFSTFTGDLRLCAQWLAENNCKDICMESTGKYWIPIYNILEPTCNIVLAHPKYVKAIRGKKTDKKDAKWIADIFKHDLVSGSFIPPSDIRQLRDLMRYRWKLTNFTTGEKNRAQNCLTVSNIKLDDVFSDVFGKAATAITTCLLEKPTEKITDVSGFRTKGMKATDEEVLAAVDGEICPEQAEKLRIIRSHMNSLELCKAN
;
A
#
# COMPACT_ATOMS: atom_id res chain seq x y z
N MET A 1 6.55 -22.18 12.44
CA MET A 1 7.47 -21.05 12.66
C MET A 1 6.70 -19.88 13.25
N ASP A 2 7.18 -19.33 14.33
CA ASP A 2 6.69 -18.10 14.94
C ASP A 2 7.58 -16.94 14.47
N VAL A 3 6.96 -15.94 13.82
CA VAL A 3 7.67 -14.89 13.04
C VAL A 3 7.51 -13.55 13.72
N HIS A 4 8.63 -12.89 14.01
CA HIS A 4 8.73 -11.54 14.54
C HIS A 4 9.51 -10.63 13.59
N LYS A 5 9.58 -9.34 13.92
CA LYS A 5 10.33 -8.34 13.14
C LYS A 5 11.82 -8.67 13.05
N ASP A 6 12.44 -8.97 14.18
CA ASP A 6 13.90 -9.06 14.30
C ASP A 6 14.42 -10.50 14.37
N PHE A 7 13.52 -11.47 14.57
CA PHE A 7 13.86 -12.88 14.66
C PHE A 7 12.66 -13.78 14.30
N LEU A 8 12.95 -15.05 14.11
CA LEU A 8 11.96 -16.12 14.05
C LEU A 8 12.37 -17.27 14.98
N VAL A 9 11.38 -18.00 15.49
CA VAL A 9 11.59 -19.27 16.18
C VAL A 9 11.02 -20.40 15.33
N ALA A 10 11.90 -21.26 14.86
CA ALA A 10 11.52 -22.47 14.14
C ALA A 10 11.47 -23.66 15.10
N CYS A 11 10.43 -24.49 14.96
CA CYS A 11 10.28 -25.75 15.68
C CYS A 11 9.97 -26.87 14.69
N ILE A 12 10.83 -27.88 14.64
CA ILE A 12 10.62 -29.11 13.86
C ILE A 12 9.98 -30.14 14.79
N ALA A 13 8.84 -30.69 14.39
CA ALA A 13 8.19 -31.83 15.04
C ALA A 13 8.42 -33.09 14.20
N SER A 14 9.09 -34.07 14.75
CA SER A 14 9.34 -35.35 14.10
C SER A 14 8.72 -36.48 14.91
N THR A 15 7.98 -37.38 14.26
CA THR A 15 7.36 -38.54 14.89
C THR A 15 8.05 -39.82 14.44
N ASN A 16 8.48 -40.65 15.39
CA ASN A 16 9.08 -41.92 15.10
C ASN A 16 8.01 -43.00 14.77
N GLN A 17 8.46 -44.21 14.39
CA GLN A 17 7.58 -45.33 14.05
C GLN A 17 6.70 -45.78 15.23
N GLN A 18 7.08 -45.45 16.46
CA GLN A 18 6.33 -45.80 17.69
C GLN A 18 5.31 -44.69 18.07
N GLY A 19 5.12 -43.69 17.24
CA GLY A 19 4.19 -42.57 17.48
C GLY A 19 4.70 -41.49 18.44
N VAL A 20 5.96 -41.55 18.90
CA VAL A 20 6.53 -40.59 19.80
C VAL A 20 7.05 -39.37 19.03
N THR A 21 6.54 -38.19 19.36
CA THR A 21 6.95 -36.92 18.73
C THR A 21 8.10 -36.26 19.50
N SER A 22 9.19 -35.96 18.79
CA SER A 22 10.31 -35.16 19.29
C SER A 22 10.29 -33.78 18.67
N TYR A 23 10.85 -32.81 19.38
CA TYR A 23 10.86 -31.40 18.96
C TYR A 23 12.28 -30.85 18.98
N LYS A 24 12.68 -30.20 17.89
CA LYS A 24 13.91 -29.43 17.81
C LYS A 24 13.56 -27.98 17.54
N SER A 25 13.93 -27.05 18.44
CA SER A 25 13.66 -25.63 18.27
C SER A 25 14.96 -24.84 18.12
N ARG A 26 14.98 -23.87 17.21
CA ARG A 26 16.09 -22.97 17.00
C ARG A 26 15.57 -21.56 16.69
N ARG A 27 16.27 -20.54 17.22
CA ARG A 27 16.01 -19.13 16.93
C ARG A 27 17.01 -18.65 15.90
N PHE A 28 16.51 -17.88 14.94
CA PHE A 28 17.31 -17.21 13.91
C PHE A 28 16.95 -15.72 13.88
N SER A 29 17.91 -14.87 13.54
CA SER A 29 17.58 -13.48 13.21
C SER A 29 16.91 -13.37 11.84
N THR A 30 16.29 -12.23 11.53
CA THR A 30 15.69 -11.99 10.22
C THR A 30 16.68 -11.42 9.20
N PHE A 31 17.98 -11.33 9.52
CA PHE A 31 18.99 -11.02 8.53
C PHE A 31 19.14 -12.15 7.50
N THR A 32 19.38 -11.78 6.26
CA THR A 32 19.41 -12.72 5.12
C THR A 32 20.38 -13.89 5.33
N GLY A 33 21.54 -13.64 5.95
CA GLY A 33 22.51 -14.69 6.29
C GLY A 33 21.91 -15.75 7.21
N ASP A 34 21.26 -15.33 8.29
CA ASP A 34 20.63 -16.24 9.26
C ASP A 34 19.39 -16.94 8.68
N LEU A 35 18.65 -16.30 7.79
CA LEU A 35 17.55 -16.96 7.08
C LEU A 35 18.05 -18.08 6.14
N ARG A 36 19.22 -17.89 5.51
CA ARG A 36 19.88 -18.97 4.74
C ARG A 36 20.36 -20.09 5.64
N LEU A 37 20.90 -19.79 6.83
CA LEU A 37 21.23 -20.79 7.86
C LEU A 37 19.97 -21.54 8.34
N CYS A 38 18.84 -20.86 8.44
CA CYS A 38 17.56 -21.49 8.73
C CYS A 38 17.16 -22.50 7.63
N ALA A 39 17.27 -22.10 6.35
CA ALA A 39 17.01 -22.97 5.22
C ALA A 39 17.91 -24.22 5.23
N GLN A 40 19.21 -24.02 5.48
CA GLN A 40 20.17 -25.13 5.62
C GLN A 40 19.80 -26.06 6.79
N TRP A 41 19.49 -25.52 7.96
CA TRP A 41 19.10 -26.29 9.12
C TRP A 41 17.82 -27.13 8.88
N LEU A 42 16.86 -26.59 8.13
CA LEU A 42 15.65 -27.33 7.71
C LEU A 42 16.03 -28.49 6.78
N ALA A 43 16.88 -28.25 5.80
CA ALA A 43 17.35 -29.26 4.85
C ALA A 43 18.12 -30.38 5.56
N GLU A 44 19.03 -30.05 6.49
CA GLU A 44 19.78 -31.01 7.32
C GLU A 44 18.86 -31.92 8.18
N ASN A 45 17.68 -31.42 8.53
CA ASN A 45 16.68 -32.19 9.27
C ASN A 45 15.57 -32.79 8.38
N ASN A 46 15.73 -32.79 7.06
CA ASN A 46 14.76 -33.28 6.07
C ASN A 46 13.35 -32.64 6.24
N CYS A 47 13.28 -31.40 6.72
CA CYS A 47 12.03 -30.69 6.95
C CYS A 47 11.69 -29.81 5.75
N LYS A 48 10.81 -30.27 4.88
CA LYS A 48 10.37 -29.56 3.67
C LYS A 48 9.02 -28.86 3.86
N ASP A 49 8.15 -29.40 4.71
CA ASP A 49 6.83 -28.86 4.94
C ASP A 49 6.86 -27.87 6.12
N ILE A 50 6.47 -26.65 5.87
CA ILE A 50 6.59 -25.54 6.82
C ILE A 50 5.26 -24.85 6.99
N CYS A 51 4.90 -24.57 8.25
CA CYS A 51 3.85 -23.63 8.60
C CYS A 51 4.46 -22.39 9.25
N MET A 52 4.09 -21.21 8.77
CA MET A 52 4.47 -19.93 9.39
C MET A 52 3.27 -19.02 9.59
N GLU A 53 3.31 -18.23 10.66
CA GLU A 53 2.28 -17.23 10.93
C GLU A 53 2.48 -15.97 10.07
N SER A 54 1.39 -15.43 9.52
CA SER A 54 1.40 -14.22 8.66
C SER A 54 1.41 -12.91 9.45
N THR A 55 2.35 -12.74 10.38
CA THR A 55 2.46 -11.53 11.20
C THR A 55 2.94 -10.34 10.37
N GLY A 56 2.07 -9.38 10.13
CA GLY A 56 2.35 -8.16 9.36
C GLY A 56 2.94 -8.45 7.98
N LYS A 57 4.12 -7.87 7.69
CA LYS A 57 4.89 -8.12 6.45
C LYS A 57 6.18 -8.91 6.73
N TYR A 58 6.44 -9.28 7.98
CA TYR A 58 7.71 -9.89 8.39
C TYR A 58 7.92 -11.29 7.83
N TRP A 59 6.84 -12.00 7.50
CA TRP A 59 6.87 -13.31 6.87
C TRP A 59 7.40 -13.27 5.41
N ILE A 60 7.26 -12.15 4.69
CA ILE A 60 7.57 -12.04 3.25
C ILE A 60 9.04 -12.37 2.93
N PRO A 61 10.05 -11.76 3.56
CA PRO A 61 11.46 -12.08 3.30
C PRO A 61 11.81 -13.51 3.67
N ILE A 62 11.21 -14.07 4.72
CA ILE A 62 11.41 -15.46 5.12
C ILE A 62 10.82 -16.40 4.07
N TYR A 63 9.58 -16.14 3.65
CA TYR A 63 8.89 -16.88 2.61
C TYR A 63 9.71 -16.93 1.31
N ASN A 64 10.18 -15.77 0.84
CA ASN A 64 10.93 -15.67 -0.42
C ASN A 64 12.25 -16.45 -0.39
N ILE A 65 12.88 -16.61 0.78
CA ILE A 65 14.13 -17.39 0.93
C ILE A 65 13.84 -18.91 1.00
N LEU A 66 12.73 -19.30 1.62
CA LEU A 66 12.40 -20.69 1.85
C LEU A 66 11.57 -21.34 0.71
N GLU A 67 10.79 -20.53 -0.02
CA GLU A 67 9.90 -20.99 -1.11
C GLU A 67 10.60 -21.89 -2.17
N PRO A 68 11.88 -21.65 -2.56
CA PRO A 68 12.53 -22.50 -3.55
C PRO A 68 12.80 -23.93 -3.10
N THR A 69 12.83 -24.19 -1.79
CA THR A 69 13.25 -25.47 -1.21
C THR A 69 12.22 -26.12 -0.29
N CYS A 70 11.16 -25.38 0.07
CA CYS A 70 10.18 -25.81 1.06
C CYS A 70 8.75 -25.60 0.56
N ASN A 71 7.85 -26.47 1.00
CA ASN A 71 6.41 -26.32 0.86
C ASN A 71 5.89 -25.48 2.03
N ILE A 72 5.45 -24.25 1.77
CA ILE A 72 5.13 -23.32 2.83
C ILE A 72 3.63 -23.09 2.92
N VAL A 73 3.07 -23.37 4.07
CA VAL A 73 1.70 -22.99 4.46
C VAL A 73 1.76 -21.72 5.30
N LEU A 74 1.21 -20.64 4.76
CA LEU A 74 1.09 -19.38 5.49
C LEU A 74 -0.24 -19.34 6.22
N ALA A 75 -0.20 -19.38 7.55
CA ALA A 75 -1.37 -19.40 8.40
C ALA A 75 -1.76 -18.00 8.89
N HIS A 76 -3.04 -17.70 8.88
CA HIS A 76 -3.53 -16.46 9.47
C HIS A 76 -3.47 -16.54 11.01
N PRO A 77 -2.97 -15.51 11.72
CA PRO A 77 -2.80 -15.51 13.19
C PRO A 77 -4.04 -15.94 13.98
N LYS A 78 -5.24 -15.61 13.48
CA LYS A 78 -6.51 -16.00 14.11
C LYS A 78 -6.68 -17.51 14.24
N TYR A 79 -6.14 -18.30 13.30
CA TYR A 79 -6.33 -19.76 13.25
C TYR A 79 -5.21 -20.53 13.96
N VAL A 80 -4.06 -19.89 14.20
CA VAL A 80 -2.92 -20.53 14.90
C VAL A 80 -2.76 -20.04 16.33
N LYS A 81 -3.64 -19.15 16.83
CA LYS A 81 -3.56 -18.59 18.17
C LYS A 81 -3.68 -19.65 19.24
N ALA A 82 -2.65 -19.79 20.07
CA ALA A 82 -2.62 -20.73 21.17
C ALA A 82 -3.72 -20.45 22.21
N ILE A 83 -4.30 -21.53 22.74
CA ILE A 83 -5.27 -21.49 23.82
C ILE A 83 -4.53 -21.13 25.13
N ARG A 84 -5.18 -20.39 26.00
CA ARG A 84 -4.73 -19.80 27.28
C ARG A 84 -3.52 -20.45 27.94
N GLY A 85 -2.50 -19.66 28.30
CA GLY A 85 -1.34 -20.10 29.07
C GLY A 85 -0.21 -19.06 29.05
N LYS A 86 0.86 -19.32 29.80
CA LYS A 86 2.06 -18.48 29.84
C LYS A 86 2.76 -18.61 28.47
N LYS A 87 2.63 -17.58 27.63
CA LYS A 87 3.19 -17.52 26.27
C LYS A 87 4.70 -17.37 26.28
N THR A 88 5.38 -18.13 25.44
CA THR A 88 6.77 -17.92 25.04
C THR A 88 6.90 -18.30 23.57
N ASP A 89 7.77 -17.62 22.82
CA ASP A 89 7.98 -17.83 21.38
C ASP A 89 8.30 -19.31 21.06
N LYS A 90 9.02 -20.02 21.95
CA LYS A 90 9.27 -21.47 21.82
C LYS A 90 7.99 -22.32 21.93
N LYS A 91 7.08 -21.94 22.84
CA LYS A 91 5.79 -22.64 22.99
C LYS A 91 4.88 -22.35 21.82
N ASP A 92 4.88 -21.11 21.32
CA ASP A 92 4.08 -20.73 20.18
C ASP A 92 4.59 -21.41 18.89
N ALA A 93 5.90 -21.44 18.66
CA ALA A 93 6.48 -22.21 17.53
C ALA A 93 6.20 -23.71 17.63
N LYS A 94 6.27 -24.32 18.83
CA LYS A 94 5.91 -25.71 19.06
C LYS A 94 4.44 -25.97 18.79
N TRP A 95 3.55 -25.10 19.28
CA TRP A 95 2.11 -25.18 19.05
C TRP A 95 1.77 -25.15 17.55
N ILE A 96 2.38 -24.22 16.82
CA ILE A 96 2.20 -24.12 15.34
C ILE A 96 2.66 -25.44 14.68
N ALA A 97 3.78 -26.03 15.11
CA ALA A 97 4.25 -27.30 14.57
C ALA A 97 3.28 -28.45 14.87
N ASP A 98 2.69 -28.50 16.07
CA ASP A 98 1.73 -29.51 16.48
C ASP A 98 0.43 -29.45 15.67
N ILE A 99 -0.20 -28.27 15.56
CA ILE A 99 -1.44 -28.11 14.80
C ILE A 99 -1.22 -28.36 13.30
N PHE A 100 -0.06 -27.96 12.77
CA PHE A 100 0.29 -28.20 11.37
C PHE A 100 0.49 -29.69 11.08
N LYS A 101 1.20 -30.40 11.94
CA LYS A 101 1.40 -31.86 11.84
C LYS A 101 0.08 -32.65 11.80
N HIS A 102 -0.95 -32.15 12.48
CA HIS A 102 -2.28 -32.78 12.53
C HIS A 102 -3.25 -32.25 11.45
N ASP A 103 -2.73 -31.51 10.48
CA ASP A 103 -3.52 -30.92 9.36
C ASP A 103 -4.67 -30.01 9.84
N LEU A 104 -4.47 -29.34 10.98
CA LEU A 104 -5.46 -28.44 11.59
C LEU A 104 -5.28 -27.00 11.16
N VAL A 105 -4.39 -26.71 10.20
CA VAL A 105 -4.09 -25.35 9.75
C VAL A 105 -4.60 -25.13 8.33
N SER A 106 -5.55 -24.20 8.19
CA SER A 106 -5.95 -23.71 6.88
C SER A 106 -4.96 -22.66 6.38
N GLY A 107 -4.31 -22.92 5.25
CA GLY A 107 -3.36 -22.03 4.62
C GLY A 107 -4.02 -20.88 3.86
N SER A 108 -3.39 -19.72 3.86
CA SER A 108 -3.74 -18.61 2.98
C SER A 108 -3.22 -18.88 1.57
N PHE A 109 -4.00 -18.56 0.55
CA PHE A 109 -3.52 -18.64 -0.83
C PHE A 109 -2.45 -17.56 -1.08
N ILE A 110 -1.26 -17.99 -1.48
CA ILE A 110 -0.16 -17.12 -1.87
C ILE A 110 0.09 -17.28 -3.37
N PRO A 111 -0.10 -16.22 -4.15
CA PRO A 111 0.18 -16.27 -5.59
C PRO A 111 1.67 -16.53 -5.89
N PRO A 112 2.01 -16.99 -7.09
CA PRO A 112 3.39 -17.07 -7.57
C PRO A 112 4.14 -15.72 -7.46
N SER A 113 5.47 -15.77 -7.41
CA SER A 113 6.32 -14.60 -7.13
C SER A 113 6.09 -13.43 -8.08
N ASP A 114 5.98 -13.69 -9.39
CA ASP A 114 5.70 -12.70 -10.43
C ASP A 114 4.36 -11.97 -10.19
N ILE A 115 3.33 -12.74 -9.86
CA ILE A 115 2.00 -12.17 -9.55
C ILE A 115 2.04 -11.37 -8.24
N ARG A 116 2.83 -11.79 -7.23
CA ARG A 116 3.01 -10.99 -5.99
C ARG A 116 3.67 -9.64 -6.28
N GLN A 117 4.73 -9.64 -7.10
CA GLN A 117 5.44 -8.43 -7.51
C GLN A 117 4.52 -7.49 -8.30
N LEU A 118 3.79 -8.01 -9.29
CA LEU A 118 2.84 -7.21 -10.07
C LEU A 118 1.74 -6.61 -9.16
N ARG A 119 1.18 -7.39 -8.25
CA ARG A 119 0.17 -6.90 -7.29
C ARG A 119 0.70 -5.79 -6.39
N ASP A 120 1.95 -5.85 -5.96
CA ASP A 120 2.55 -4.81 -5.13
C ASP A 120 2.70 -3.50 -5.91
N LEU A 121 3.21 -3.56 -7.14
CA LEU A 121 3.31 -2.41 -8.06
C LEU A 121 1.93 -1.80 -8.37
N MET A 122 0.94 -2.64 -8.69
CA MET A 122 -0.42 -2.16 -8.99
C MET A 122 -1.09 -1.51 -7.77
N ARG A 123 -0.87 -2.04 -6.58
CA ARG A 123 -1.34 -1.42 -5.32
C ARG A 123 -0.67 -0.08 -5.06
N TYR A 124 0.62 0.04 -5.37
CA TYR A 124 1.33 1.31 -5.23
C TYR A 124 0.81 2.34 -6.24
N ARG A 125 0.61 1.95 -7.50
CA ARG A 125 0.00 2.82 -8.53
C ARG A 125 -1.39 3.32 -8.11
N TRP A 126 -2.21 2.44 -7.53
CA TRP A 126 -3.51 2.84 -6.99
C TRP A 126 -3.39 3.87 -5.86
N LYS A 127 -2.40 3.74 -4.98
CA LYS A 127 -2.13 4.77 -3.96
C LYS A 127 -1.74 6.12 -4.56
N LEU A 128 -0.92 6.13 -5.61
CA LEU A 128 -0.58 7.38 -6.31
C LEU A 128 -1.82 8.05 -6.91
N THR A 129 -2.75 7.26 -7.44
CA THR A 129 -4.04 7.77 -7.92
C THR A 129 -4.88 8.38 -6.79
N ASN A 130 -4.93 7.75 -5.63
CA ASN A 130 -5.62 8.30 -4.46
C ASN A 130 -4.98 9.60 -3.95
N PHE A 131 -3.64 9.71 -3.99
CA PHE A 131 -2.96 10.96 -3.66
C PHE A 131 -3.33 12.07 -4.64
N THR A 132 -3.36 11.79 -5.96
CA THR A 132 -3.82 12.75 -6.97
C THR A 132 -5.26 13.22 -6.68
N THR A 133 -6.17 12.29 -6.35
CA THR A 133 -7.55 12.63 -5.97
C THR A 133 -7.60 13.52 -4.72
N GLY A 134 -6.77 13.21 -3.72
CA GLY A 134 -6.64 14.03 -2.52
C GLY A 134 -6.18 15.45 -2.83
N GLU A 135 -5.22 15.63 -3.74
CA GLU A 135 -4.76 16.96 -4.16
C GLU A 135 -5.81 17.70 -4.98
N LYS A 136 -6.55 17.02 -5.86
CA LYS A 136 -7.69 17.61 -6.56
C LYS A 136 -8.73 18.18 -5.59
N ASN A 137 -9.09 17.42 -4.56
CA ASN A 137 -10.03 17.89 -3.53
C ASN A 137 -9.48 19.10 -2.77
N ARG A 138 -8.17 19.14 -2.46
CA ARG A 138 -7.54 20.31 -1.81
C ARG A 138 -7.53 21.53 -2.70
N ALA A 139 -7.26 21.36 -4.00
CA ALA A 139 -7.33 22.46 -4.96
C ALA A 139 -8.76 23.02 -5.06
N GLN A 140 -9.76 22.14 -5.16
CA GLN A 140 -11.17 22.57 -5.17
C GLN A 140 -11.54 23.34 -3.90
N ASN A 141 -11.09 22.89 -2.72
CA ASN A 141 -11.31 23.60 -1.47
C ASN A 141 -10.67 25.02 -1.47
N CYS A 142 -9.48 25.18 -2.07
CA CYS A 142 -8.86 26.49 -2.22
C CYS A 142 -9.71 27.42 -3.10
N LEU A 143 -10.24 26.92 -4.21
CA LEU A 143 -11.14 27.68 -5.09
C LEU A 143 -12.44 28.04 -4.37
N THR A 144 -13.04 27.11 -3.66
CA THR A 144 -14.28 27.33 -2.89
C THR A 144 -14.10 28.41 -1.81
N VAL A 145 -12.99 28.36 -1.04
CA VAL A 145 -12.66 29.37 -0.02
C VAL A 145 -12.45 30.74 -0.65
N SER A 146 -11.95 30.78 -1.88
CA SER A 146 -11.76 32.00 -2.67
C SER A 146 -13.04 32.51 -3.36
N ASN A 147 -14.18 31.85 -3.15
CA ASN A 147 -15.46 32.05 -3.85
C ASN A 147 -15.34 31.96 -5.38
N ILE A 148 -14.48 31.03 -5.87
CA ILE A 148 -14.31 30.70 -7.29
C ILE A 148 -15.03 29.40 -7.56
N LYS A 149 -16.09 29.45 -8.38
CA LYS A 149 -17.06 28.38 -8.58
C LYS A 149 -16.89 27.70 -9.93
N LEU A 150 -15.66 27.26 -10.26
CA LEU A 150 -15.41 26.61 -11.54
C LEU A 150 -16.15 25.27 -11.72
N ASP A 151 -16.52 24.63 -10.63
CA ASP A 151 -17.32 23.38 -10.61
C ASP A 151 -18.80 23.59 -11.00
N ASP A 152 -19.31 24.82 -10.90
CA ASP A 152 -20.67 25.14 -11.37
C ASP A 152 -20.74 25.27 -12.90
N VAL A 153 -19.61 25.62 -13.55
CA VAL A 153 -19.58 25.92 -15.01
C VAL A 153 -18.76 24.92 -15.82
N PHE A 154 -17.89 24.15 -15.19
CA PHE A 154 -17.06 23.11 -15.83
C PHE A 154 -17.32 21.74 -15.21
N SER A 155 -17.59 20.75 -16.05
CA SER A 155 -17.70 19.33 -15.62
C SER A 155 -16.37 18.76 -15.09
N ASP A 156 -15.23 19.32 -15.53
CA ASP A 156 -13.90 18.97 -15.03
C ASP A 156 -13.11 20.25 -14.72
N VAL A 157 -12.98 20.55 -13.45
CA VAL A 157 -12.23 21.72 -12.92
C VAL A 157 -10.72 21.61 -13.22
N PHE A 158 -10.24 20.43 -13.58
CA PHE A 158 -8.85 20.18 -13.99
C PHE A 158 -8.69 20.03 -15.52
N GLY A 159 -9.77 20.25 -16.26
CA GLY A 159 -9.75 20.30 -17.71
C GLY A 159 -9.01 21.52 -18.27
N LYS A 160 -8.74 21.52 -19.58
CA LYS A 160 -7.91 22.56 -20.22
C LYS A 160 -8.36 24.00 -19.94
N ALA A 161 -9.66 24.29 -20.11
CA ALA A 161 -10.20 25.64 -19.89
C ALA A 161 -10.10 26.09 -18.44
N ALA A 162 -10.58 25.28 -17.50
CA ALA A 162 -10.54 25.58 -16.07
C ALA A 162 -9.10 25.68 -15.54
N THR A 163 -8.17 24.85 -16.05
CA THR A 163 -6.74 24.94 -15.72
C THR A 163 -6.12 26.24 -16.23
N ALA A 164 -6.45 26.67 -17.46
CA ALA A 164 -5.97 27.94 -18.01
C ALA A 164 -6.48 29.14 -17.22
N ILE A 165 -7.77 29.15 -16.88
CA ILE A 165 -8.36 30.18 -16.01
C ILE A 165 -7.67 30.21 -14.64
N THR A 166 -7.52 29.06 -13.99
CA THR A 166 -6.83 28.96 -12.69
C THR A 166 -5.39 29.46 -12.80
N THR A 167 -4.69 29.19 -13.91
CA THR A 167 -3.34 29.69 -14.15
C THR A 167 -3.33 31.22 -14.24
N CYS A 168 -4.23 31.82 -15.01
CA CYS A 168 -4.38 33.25 -15.10
C CYS A 168 -4.62 33.92 -13.73
N LEU A 169 -5.53 33.33 -12.94
CA LEU A 169 -5.82 33.81 -11.57
C LEU A 169 -4.60 33.74 -10.64
N LEU A 170 -3.74 32.71 -10.80
CA LEU A 170 -2.53 32.54 -10.00
C LEU A 170 -1.37 33.45 -10.44
N GLU A 171 -1.29 33.77 -11.73
CA GLU A 171 -0.28 34.71 -12.25
C GLU A 171 -0.58 36.15 -11.89
N LYS A 172 -1.87 36.52 -11.83
CA LYS A 172 -2.35 37.85 -11.59
C LYS A 172 -3.46 37.90 -10.52
N PRO A 173 -3.16 37.56 -9.26
CA PRO A 173 -4.18 37.38 -8.21
C PRO A 173 -4.99 38.63 -7.89
N THR A 174 -4.45 39.81 -8.19
CA THR A 174 -5.09 41.13 -7.95
C THR A 174 -5.86 41.67 -9.15
N GLU A 175 -5.70 41.04 -10.33
CA GLU A 175 -6.40 41.45 -11.54
C GLU A 175 -7.67 40.63 -11.73
N LYS A 176 -8.82 41.27 -11.93
CA LYS A 176 -10.06 40.59 -12.29
C LYS A 176 -10.00 40.15 -13.76
N ILE A 177 -10.45 38.93 -14.02
CA ILE A 177 -10.65 38.44 -15.39
C ILE A 177 -11.90 39.13 -15.94
N THR A 178 -11.72 39.92 -17.02
CA THR A 178 -12.80 40.67 -17.69
C THR A 178 -13.19 40.07 -19.03
N ASP A 179 -12.34 39.18 -19.59
CA ASP A 179 -12.58 38.46 -20.83
C ASP A 179 -12.18 36.99 -20.67
N VAL A 180 -13.09 36.11 -20.99
CA VAL A 180 -12.91 34.65 -20.95
C VAL A 180 -12.97 33.98 -22.32
N SER A 181 -13.13 34.74 -23.39
CA SER A 181 -13.24 34.23 -24.76
C SER A 181 -12.03 33.39 -25.18
N GLY A 182 -10.83 33.77 -24.73
CA GLY A 182 -9.57 33.02 -24.97
C GLY A 182 -9.47 31.67 -24.30
N PHE A 183 -10.32 31.36 -23.30
CA PHE A 183 -10.32 30.09 -22.57
C PHE A 183 -11.34 29.10 -23.11
N ARG A 184 -12.15 29.47 -24.11
CA ARG A 184 -13.18 28.59 -24.67
C ARG A 184 -12.59 27.35 -25.34
N THR A 185 -13.18 26.21 -25.05
CA THR A 185 -12.84 24.92 -25.67
C THR A 185 -14.04 24.34 -26.39
N LYS A 186 -13.79 23.54 -27.44
CA LYS A 186 -14.86 22.85 -28.18
C LYS A 186 -15.70 21.99 -27.24
N GLY A 187 -17.01 22.24 -27.21
CA GLY A 187 -17.95 21.51 -26.36
C GLY A 187 -18.23 22.15 -25.00
N MET A 188 -17.66 23.29 -24.70
CA MET A 188 -18.01 24.09 -23.52
C MET A 188 -19.44 24.59 -23.64
N LYS A 189 -20.28 24.30 -22.63
CA LYS A 189 -21.71 24.65 -22.62
C LYS A 189 -21.97 25.98 -21.92
N ALA A 190 -21.14 26.33 -20.92
CA ALA A 190 -21.29 27.56 -20.17
C ALA A 190 -21.10 28.79 -21.07
N THR A 191 -21.87 29.83 -20.83
CA THR A 191 -21.72 31.14 -21.47
C THR A 191 -20.54 31.91 -20.86
N ASP A 192 -20.11 33.00 -21.56
CA ASP A 192 -19.01 33.82 -21.06
C ASP A 192 -19.43 34.55 -19.79
N GLU A 193 -20.69 34.98 -19.68
CA GLU A 193 -21.27 35.60 -18.50
C GLU A 193 -21.28 34.63 -17.28
N GLU A 194 -21.65 33.38 -17.48
CA GLU A 194 -21.62 32.36 -16.42
C GLU A 194 -20.19 32.12 -15.94
N VAL A 195 -19.21 32.02 -16.86
CA VAL A 195 -17.81 31.85 -16.48
C VAL A 195 -17.26 33.07 -15.77
N LEU A 196 -17.55 34.27 -16.24
CA LEU A 196 -17.15 35.51 -15.56
C LEU A 196 -17.72 35.60 -14.15
N ALA A 197 -18.99 35.24 -13.96
CA ALA A 197 -19.61 35.19 -12.63
C ALA A 197 -18.96 34.13 -11.73
N ALA A 198 -18.57 32.98 -12.27
CA ALA A 198 -17.91 31.92 -11.53
C ALA A 198 -16.49 32.27 -11.07
N VAL A 199 -15.80 33.19 -11.76
CA VAL A 199 -14.43 33.60 -11.43
C VAL A 199 -14.35 34.94 -10.73
N ASP A 200 -15.49 35.56 -10.40
CA ASP A 200 -15.56 36.87 -9.69
C ASP A 200 -15.31 36.69 -8.17
N GLY A 201 -14.37 35.85 -7.81
CA GLY A 201 -13.88 35.65 -6.45
C GLY A 201 -12.51 36.28 -6.24
N GLU A 202 -12.00 36.20 -5.02
CA GLU A 202 -10.69 36.73 -4.66
C GLU A 202 -9.80 35.63 -4.07
N ILE A 203 -8.66 35.39 -4.73
CA ILE A 203 -7.67 34.43 -4.23
C ILE A 203 -6.69 35.15 -3.32
N CYS A 204 -6.79 34.92 -2.00
CA CYS A 204 -5.81 35.45 -1.05
C CYS A 204 -4.42 34.81 -1.28
N PRO A 205 -3.33 35.51 -0.92
CA PRO A 205 -1.96 35.09 -1.20
C PRO A 205 -1.64 33.66 -0.70
N GLU A 206 -2.13 33.29 0.48
CA GLU A 206 -1.92 31.98 1.06
C GLU A 206 -2.66 30.87 0.28
N GLN A 207 -3.86 31.13 -0.28
CA GLN A 207 -4.58 30.18 -1.12
C GLN A 207 -3.93 30.06 -2.50
N ALA A 208 -3.42 31.17 -3.04
CA ALA A 208 -2.67 31.15 -4.29
C ALA A 208 -1.39 30.28 -4.17
N GLU A 209 -0.61 30.48 -3.10
CA GLU A 209 0.61 29.69 -2.87
C GLU A 209 0.30 28.22 -2.65
N LYS A 210 -0.73 27.91 -1.86
CA LYS A 210 -1.20 26.55 -1.65
C LYS A 210 -1.61 25.86 -2.95
N LEU A 211 -2.33 26.56 -3.85
CA LEU A 211 -2.70 26.04 -5.17
C LEU A 211 -1.46 25.76 -6.05
N ARG A 212 -0.43 26.62 -6.01
CA ARG A 212 0.83 26.38 -6.74
C ARG A 212 1.53 25.11 -6.26
N ILE A 213 1.64 24.92 -4.93
CA ILE A 213 2.23 23.73 -4.33
C ILE A 213 1.43 22.47 -4.71
N ILE A 214 0.10 22.52 -4.63
CA ILE A 214 -0.78 21.39 -5.01
C ILE A 214 -0.58 21.02 -6.48
N ARG A 215 -0.53 21.99 -7.38
CA ARG A 215 -0.30 21.75 -8.82
C ARG A 215 1.07 21.12 -9.09
N SER A 216 2.12 21.60 -8.44
CA SER A 216 3.46 21.02 -8.53
C SER A 216 3.46 19.55 -8.05
N HIS A 217 2.80 19.27 -6.93
CA HIS A 217 2.68 17.92 -6.40
C HIS A 217 1.87 17.00 -7.34
N MET A 218 0.76 17.48 -7.88
CA MET A 218 -0.03 16.73 -8.87
C MET A 218 0.80 16.36 -10.11
N ASN A 219 1.59 17.29 -10.64
CA ASN A 219 2.48 17.03 -11.79
C ASN A 219 3.52 15.95 -11.45
N SER A 220 4.11 16.01 -10.26
CA SER A 220 5.06 14.99 -9.77
C SER A 220 4.40 13.61 -9.65
N LEU A 221 3.17 13.54 -9.13
CA LEU A 221 2.40 12.30 -9.04
C LEU A 221 2.07 11.70 -10.42
N GLU A 222 1.73 12.53 -11.41
CA GLU A 222 1.49 12.05 -12.78
C GLU A 222 2.77 11.50 -13.43
N LEU A 223 3.92 12.15 -13.22
CA LEU A 223 5.21 11.62 -13.68
C LEU A 223 5.54 10.27 -13.02
N CYS A 224 5.30 10.13 -11.70
CA CYS A 224 5.50 8.86 -11.00
C CYS A 224 4.57 7.75 -11.50
N LYS A 225 3.38 8.06 -12.00
CA LYS A 225 2.44 7.06 -12.55
C LYS A 225 2.78 6.65 -13.99
N ALA A 226 3.49 7.51 -14.72
CA ALA A 226 3.89 7.25 -16.11
C ALA A 226 5.12 6.32 -16.21
N ASN A 227 5.94 6.25 -15.17
CA ASN A 227 7.09 5.33 -15.04
C ASN A 227 6.62 3.95 -14.55
#